data_40831ac0c7b214e7fd42f63f78035e69
#
_entry.id   40831ac0c7b214e7fd42f63f78035e69
#
_cell.length_a   1.000
_cell.length_b   1.000
_cell.length_c   1.000
_cell.angle_alpha   90.00
_cell.angle_beta   90.00
_cell.angle_gamma   90.00
#
_symmetry.space_group_name_H-M   'P 1'
#
loop_
_entity.id
_entity.type
_entity.pdbx_description
1 polymer ?
#
loop_
_entity_poly.entity_id
_entity_poly.type
_entity_poly.pdbx_seq_one_letter_code
_entity_poly.pdbx_strand_id
1 'polypeptide(L)'
;MSSRDLGTDPDASSHDQHPLMDIVDGEEARGRTHPEGAAADLMRRLGVSPERRIKVTPEDDARVLKRIDMVVLPLMLAVYFLQGLDKATIAYASIFGLIEDTNLKGNQFSWLSSIVYVAQLIAQFPLAWLLVKLPIGKFTSCMVTLWGLTLTFMAAAHTFHSLLFARFWLGAFEASIAPSFVAITQMFWRRREQPLRMSYWYAMNGFTGVFGSLATWWLAQLPFGLKPYQTIFVAFGIITVCFSTVLFSYMPDSPAEAKFLDKHDKLIAIERLRMNQTGVMSRQWRWDHFWETMRDLKTWLWFSLIFSISVPSGGVGSFGPLLIKSFGFDSFQAILFNAPFGVVQFISTVGGSYVATKYHKKGPVIAFLALFPIVGCMIMLSTPHTPDGRNTLLGGYYMISVFPGIIPLIYSWSSSNTAGDTKGKCNSSVLFIGQSLGNIIGPLLYKPSEAPEYHRGLYWNLLLYIAIVGLVVVTTMYLTYLNREHSRRRVMAGKDAVIVDYSLYSPEEADRLRRSKATEGQHIENARDATVGDHAFDDMTDLVNDEFVFVF
;
A
#
# COMPACT_ATOMS: atom_id res chain seq x y z
N MET A 1 81.28 21.24 -17.51
CA MET A 1 81.15 20.68 -18.86
C MET A 1 79.78 19.98 -18.89
N SER A 2 78.94 20.61 -19.56
CA SER A 2 78.01 20.15 -20.60
C SER A 2 76.81 19.41 -20.06
N SER A 3 75.65 19.97 -19.97
CA SER A 3 74.67 20.52 -20.95
C SER A 3 73.66 19.52 -21.49
N ARG A 4 72.46 19.97 -21.41
CA ARG A 4 71.32 19.89 -22.37
C ARG A 4 70.23 18.96 -21.89
N ASP A 5 69.06 19.44 -21.56
CA ASP A 5 68.02 20.22 -22.31
C ASP A 5 66.93 19.30 -22.91
N LEU A 6 65.71 19.70 -22.60
CA LEU A 6 64.49 19.69 -23.42
C LEU A 6 63.61 18.43 -23.46
N GLY A 7 62.37 18.69 -23.13
CA GLY A 7 61.24 17.86 -23.48
C GLY A 7 59.98 18.24 -22.71
N THR A 8 59.43 19.43 -22.96
CA THR A 8 58.05 19.81 -22.62
C THR A 8 57.09 19.07 -23.52
N ASP A 9 56.11 18.44 -22.93
CA ASP A 9 54.89 18.14 -23.62
C ASP A 9 53.68 18.42 -22.73
N PRO A 10 52.73 19.26 -23.12
CA PRO A 10 51.56 19.60 -22.39
C PRO A 10 50.35 18.88 -22.99
N ASP A 11 49.85 17.86 -22.34
CA ASP A 11 48.46 17.42 -22.54
C ASP A 11 47.92 16.82 -21.24
N ALA A 12 47.51 17.76 -20.37
CA ALA A 12 46.69 17.43 -19.22
C ALA A 12 45.24 17.33 -19.66
N SER A 13 44.80 16.14 -20.02
CA SER A 13 43.40 15.82 -20.08
C SER A 13 42.80 15.98 -18.70
N SER A 14 41.89 16.94 -18.58
CA SER A 14 41.05 17.19 -17.42
C SER A 14 40.26 15.94 -17.04
N HIS A 15 40.74 15.17 -16.09
CA HIS A 15 39.92 14.26 -15.31
C HIS A 15 39.09 15.11 -14.36
N ASP A 16 37.79 15.19 -14.61
CA ASP A 16 36.78 15.60 -13.65
C ASP A 16 36.93 14.75 -12.39
N GLN A 17 37.63 15.27 -11.42
CA GLN A 17 37.65 14.75 -10.06
C GLN A 17 36.30 15.14 -9.42
N HIS A 18 35.31 14.24 -9.49
CA HIS A 18 34.18 14.30 -8.58
C HIS A 18 34.69 14.31 -7.14
N PRO A 19 34.14 15.16 -6.28
CA PRO A 19 34.57 15.24 -4.89
C PRO A 19 34.46 13.86 -4.24
N LEU A 20 35.56 13.39 -3.71
CA LEU A 20 35.68 12.14 -2.97
C LEU A 20 34.63 12.11 -1.87
N MET A 21 33.84 11.05 -1.82
CA MET A 21 32.95 10.73 -0.73
C MET A 21 33.68 10.91 0.60
N ASP A 22 33.15 11.73 1.50
CA ASP A 22 33.57 11.72 2.91
C ASP A 22 33.14 10.39 3.53
N ILE A 23 34.07 9.47 3.56
CA ILE A 23 33.88 8.11 4.06
C ILE A 23 34.31 8.14 5.52
N VAL A 24 33.38 7.83 6.42
CA VAL A 24 33.64 7.71 7.85
C VAL A 24 34.12 6.30 8.14
N ASP A 25 35.40 6.15 8.51
CA ASP A 25 35.98 4.87 8.93
C ASP A 25 35.42 4.46 10.29
N GLY A 26 34.68 3.36 10.32
CA GLY A 26 34.28 2.66 11.54
C GLY A 26 35.23 1.47 11.75
N GLU A 27 35.78 1.36 12.96
CA GLU A 27 36.74 0.32 13.37
C GLU A 27 36.15 -1.10 13.30
N GLU A 28 37.05 -2.04 13.08
CA GLU A 28 36.89 -3.47 12.87
C GLU A 28 35.86 -4.17 13.77
N ALA A 29 34.75 -4.64 13.18
CA ALA A 29 33.88 -5.65 13.80
C ALA A 29 34.28 -7.05 13.31
N ARG A 30 34.86 -7.84 14.22
CA ARG A 30 35.28 -9.23 13.97
C ARG A 30 34.10 -10.16 13.76
N GLY A 31 34.11 -10.83 12.61
CA GLY A 31 33.70 -12.22 12.40
C GLY A 31 32.32 -12.67 12.88
N ARG A 32 31.26 -12.29 12.16
CA ARG A 32 30.00 -13.06 12.12
C ARG A 32 29.60 -13.31 10.66
N THR A 33 29.50 -14.59 10.30
CA THR A 33 28.93 -15.02 9.01
C THR A 33 27.43 -14.78 9.05
N HIS A 34 27.00 -13.61 8.55
CA HIS A 34 25.57 -13.29 8.40
C HIS A 34 25.06 -13.77 7.03
N PRO A 35 23.82 -14.26 6.94
CA PRO A 35 23.20 -14.56 5.66
C PRO A 35 23.10 -13.29 4.83
N GLU A 36 23.78 -13.28 3.71
CA GLU A 36 24.00 -12.11 2.88
C GLU A 36 22.72 -11.68 2.14
N GLY A 37 22.15 -10.54 2.51
CA GLY A 37 21.05 -9.93 1.77
C GLY A 37 21.51 -9.32 0.44
N ALA A 38 20.59 -9.21 -0.56
CA ALA A 38 20.88 -8.66 -1.90
C ALA A 38 21.52 -7.25 -1.88
N ALA A 39 21.30 -6.45 -0.82
CA ALA A 39 21.92 -5.14 -0.66
C ALA A 39 23.38 -5.25 -0.23
N ALA A 40 23.71 -6.17 0.70
CA ALA A 40 25.09 -6.43 1.12
C ALA A 40 25.92 -6.93 -0.08
N ASP A 41 25.33 -7.79 -0.91
CA ASP A 41 25.96 -8.30 -2.14
C ASP A 41 26.21 -7.19 -3.16
N LEU A 42 25.26 -6.27 -3.32
CA LEU A 42 25.45 -5.10 -4.19
C LEU A 42 26.55 -4.17 -3.64
N MET A 43 26.56 -3.86 -2.34
CA MET A 43 27.57 -3.01 -1.73
C MET A 43 28.96 -3.60 -1.95
N ARG A 44 29.14 -4.91 -1.76
CA ARG A 44 30.41 -5.61 -2.05
C ARG A 44 30.80 -5.52 -3.53
N ARG A 45 29.86 -5.74 -4.46
CA ARG A 45 30.09 -5.58 -5.93
C ARG A 45 30.51 -4.17 -6.32
N LEU A 46 30.06 -3.16 -5.56
CA LEU A 46 30.43 -1.76 -5.74
C LEU A 46 31.69 -1.37 -4.96
N GLY A 47 32.36 -2.33 -4.28
CA GLY A 47 33.59 -2.10 -3.53
C GLY A 47 33.38 -1.39 -2.19
N VAL A 48 32.14 -1.38 -1.68
CA VAL A 48 31.78 -0.77 -0.38
C VAL A 48 31.51 -1.88 0.61
N SER A 49 32.21 -1.86 1.76
CA SER A 49 31.89 -2.79 2.86
C SER A 49 30.46 -2.54 3.36
N PRO A 50 29.63 -3.58 3.58
CA PRO A 50 28.27 -3.43 4.13
C PRO A 50 28.24 -2.75 5.50
N GLU A 51 29.31 -2.83 6.25
CA GLU A 51 29.50 -2.21 7.58
C GLU A 51 29.80 -0.69 7.46
N ARG A 52 30.28 -0.25 6.30
CA ARG A 52 30.66 1.14 6.06
C ARG A 52 29.44 2.01 5.80
N ARG A 53 29.25 3.06 6.59
CA ARG A 53 28.13 4.01 6.44
C ARG A 53 28.45 5.05 5.39
N ILE A 54 27.46 5.33 4.54
CA ILE A 54 27.54 6.39 3.53
C ILE A 54 26.82 7.62 4.11
N LYS A 55 27.50 8.75 4.12
CA LYS A 55 26.87 10.02 4.52
C LYS A 55 25.90 10.46 3.42
N VAL A 56 24.60 10.39 3.75
CA VAL A 56 23.54 10.86 2.84
C VAL A 56 23.25 12.32 3.17
N THR A 57 23.53 13.23 2.19
CA THR A 57 23.17 14.64 2.35
C THR A 57 21.66 14.83 2.13
N PRO A 58 21.03 15.89 2.71
CA PRO A 58 19.62 16.20 2.44
C PRO A 58 19.31 16.41 0.95
N GLU A 59 20.27 16.97 0.20
CA GLU A 59 20.14 17.18 -1.25
C GLU A 59 20.14 15.87 -2.03
N ASP A 60 21.02 14.94 -1.67
CA ASP A 60 21.09 13.61 -2.28
C ASP A 60 19.84 12.80 -1.96
N ASP A 61 19.37 12.85 -0.72
CA ASP A 61 18.12 12.21 -0.31
C ASP A 61 16.92 12.71 -1.13
N ALA A 62 16.78 14.03 -1.26
CA ALA A 62 15.69 14.64 -2.02
C ALA A 62 15.78 14.29 -3.52
N ARG A 63 17.00 14.28 -4.09
CA ARG A 63 17.23 13.93 -5.49
C ARG A 63 16.84 12.48 -5.77
N VAL A 64 17.31 11.54 -4.96
CA VAL A 64 17.02 10.11 -5.11
C VAL A 64 15.53 9.83 -4.89
N LEU A 65 14.92 10.43 -3.86
CA LEU A 65 13.49 10.32 -3.61
C LEU A 65 12.67 10.80 -4.81
N LYS A 66 13.03 11.95 -5.38
CA LYS A 66 12.34 12.49 -6.56
C LYS A 66 12.44 11.55 -7.77
N ARG A 67 13.62 10.94 -8.00
CA ARG A 67 13.79 9.95 -9.09
C ARG A 67 12.92 8.71 -8.87
N ILE A 68 12.83 8.20 -7.63
CA ILE A 68 11.95 7.08 -7.26
C ILE A 68 10.48 7.47 -7.47
N ASP A 69 10.06 8.62 -6.96
CA ASP A 69 8.68 9.13 -7.08
C ASP A 69 8.29 9.38 -8.55
N MET A 70 9.21 9.76 -9.43
CA MET A 70 8.91 9.98 -10.86
C MET A 70 8.78 8.69 -11.67
N VAL A 71 9.34 7.57 -11.23
CA VAL A 71 9.30 6.31 -12.00
C VAL A 71 8.38 5.28 -11.35
N VAL A 72 8.61 4.95 -10.08
CA VAL A 72 7.89 3.86 -9.41
C VAL A 72 6.46 4.25 -9.09
N LEU A 73 6.24 5.46 -8.56
CA LEU A 73 4.91 5.89 -8.14
C LEU A 73 3.90 5.99 -9.30
N PRO A 74 4.20 6.61 -10.47
CA PRO A 74 3.26 6.64 -11.59
C PRO A 74 2.90 5.26 -12.14
N LEU A 75 3.84 4.31 -12.12
CA LEU A 75 3.56 2.92 -12.51
C LEU A 75 2.52 2.29 -11.56
N MET A 76 2.69 2.50 -10.25
CA MET A 76 1.73 2.01 -9.25
C MET A 76 0.36 2.68 -9.38
N LEU A 77 0.33 4.01 -9.59
CA LEU A 77 -0.90 4.78 -9.79
C LEU A 77 -1.69 4.26 -10.99
N ALA A 78 -1.01 4.05 -12.12
CA ALA A 78 -1.65 3.58 -13.34
C ALA A 78 -2.23 2.15 -13.20
N VAL A 79 -1.48 1.23 -12.59
CA VAL A 79 -1.99 -0.13 -12.33
C VAL A 79 -3.21 -0.09 -11.41
N TYR A 80 -3.19 0.73 -10.35
CA TYR A 80 -4.30 0.80 -9.41
C TYR A 80 -5.53 1.47 -10.02
N PHE A 81 -5.32 2.44 -10.91
CA PHE A 81 -6.39 3.03 -11.74
C PHE A 81 -7.03 1.99 -12.66
N LEU A 82 -6.22 1.18 -13.36
CA LEU A 82 -6.71 0.09 -14.21
C LEU A 82 -7.48 -0.97 -13.40
N GLN A 83 -7.02 -1.27 -12.19
CA GLN A 83 -7.71 -2.17 -11.26
C GLN A 83 -9.08 -1.61 -10.84
N GLY A 84 -9.15 -0.32 -10.57
CA GLY A 84 -10.43 0.36 -10.27
C GLY A 84 -11.40 0.31 -11.46
N LEU A 85 -10.89 0.53 -12.68
CA LEU A 85 -11.67 0.42 -13.91
C LEU A 85 -12.25 -0.99 -14.08
N ASP A 86 -11.45 -2.03 -13.88
CA ASP A 86 -11.91 -3.41 -14.00
C ASP A 86 -13.01 -3.74 -12.99
N LYS A 87 -12.85 -3.36 -11.72
CA LYS A 87 -13.90 -3.54 -10.71
C LYS A 87 -15.21 -2.88 -11.07
N ALA A 88 -15.16 -1.71 -11.69
CA ALA A 88 -16.35 -0.99 -12.16
C ALA A 88 -16.94 -1.59 -13.46
N THR A 89 -16.13 -2.29 -14.25
CA THR A 89 -16.51 -2.77 -15.60
C THR A 89 -17.72 -3.69 -15.58
N ILE A 90 -17.87 -4.58 -14.59
CA ILE A 90 -19.04 -5.49 -14.52
C ILE A 90 -20.34 -4.73 -14.26
N ALA A 91 -20.29 -3.70 -13.40
CA ALA A 91 -21.47 -2.87 -13.13
C ALA A 91 -21.89 -2.08 -14.38
N TYR A 92 -20.94 -1.54 -15.12
CA TYR A 92 -21.23 -0.85 -16.38
C TYR A 92 -21.70 -1.81 -17.47
N ALA A 93 -21.05 -2.99 -17.59
CA ALA A 93 -21.45 -4.03 -18.55
C ALA A 93 -22.91 -4.48 -18.33
N SER A 94 -23.39 -4.54 -17.09
CA SER A 94 -24.78 -4.89 -16.78
C SER A 94 -25.79 -3.87 -17.31
N ILE A 95 -25.42 -2.59 -17.36
CA ILE A 95 -26.26 -1.53 -17.93
C ILE A 95 -26.27 -1.62 -19.47
N PHE A 96 -25.21 -2.11 -20.08
CA PHE A 96 -25.01 -2.22 -21.52
C PHE A 96 -25.38 -3.59 -22.11
N GLY A 97 -26.29 -4.33 -21.47
CA GLY A 97 -26.91 -5.52 -22.02
C GLY A 97 -26.24 -6.85 -21.68
N LEU A 98 -25.28 -6.88 -20.76
CA LEU A 98 -24.61 -8.13 -20.33
C LEU A 98 -25.61 -9.14 -19.76
N ILE A 99 -26.57 -8.68 -18.93
CA ILE A 99 -27.54 -9.55 -18.24
C ILE A 99 -28.47 -10.23 -19.25
N GLU A 100 -28.99 -9.47 -20.19
CA GLU A 100 -29.92 -9.92 -21.22
C GLU A 100 -29.22 -10.89 -22.18
N ASP A 101 -28.04 -10.52 -22.66
CA ASP A 101 -27.30 -11.27 -23.68
C ASP A 101 -26.74 -12.60 -23.18
N THR A 102 -26.41 -12.69 -21.91
CA THR A 102 -25.90 -13.90 -21.28
C THR A 102 -26.96 -14.67 -20.48
N ASN A 103 -28.23 -14.21 -20.55
CA ASN A 103 -29.38 -14.83 -19.88
C ASN A 103 -29.15 -15.08 -18.38
N LEU A 104 -28.57 -14.11 -17.66
CA LEU A 104 -28.35 -14.23 -16.22
C LEU A 104 -29.66 -14.21 -15.47
N LYS A 105 -29.85 -15.20 -14.56
CA LYS A 105 -31.08 -15.37 -13.80
C LYS A 105 -30.83 -15.26 -12.28
N GLY A 106 -31.79 -14.66 -11.57
CA GLY A 106 -31.76 -14.59 -10.11
C GLY A 106 -30.46 -14.00 -9.55
N ASN A 107 -29.76 -14.69 -8.69
CA ASN A 107 -28.54 -14.21 -8.03
C ASN A 107 -27.25 -14.39 -8.83
N GLN A 108 -27.31 -14.80 -10.11
CA GLN A 108 -26.11 -15.10 -10.89
C GLN A 108 -25.20 -13.86 -11.08
N PHE A 109 -25.81 -12.68 -11.28
CA PHE A 109 -25.04 -11.44 -11.39
C PHE A 109 -24.30 -11.11 -10.07
N SER A 110 -24.94 -11.29 -8.92
CA SER A 110 -24.30 -11.11 -7.60
C SER A 110 -23.13 -12.07 -7.40
N TRP A 111 -23.27 -13.32 -7.85
CA TRP A 111 -22.19 -14.29 -7.82
C TRP A 111 -21.01 -13.89 -8.72
N LEU A 112 -21.25 -13.32 -9.92
CA LEU A 112 -20.18 -12.80 -10.77
C LEU A 112 -19.39 -11.67 -10.08
N SER A 113 -20.01 -10.87 -9.27
CA SER A 113 -19.35 -9.82 -8.49
C SER A 113 -18.57 -10.37 -7.29
N SER A 114 -19.12 -11.37 -6.59
CA SER A 114 -18.55 -11.93 -5.37
C SER A 114 -17.40 -12.91 -5.62
N ILE A 115 -17.41 -13.64 -6.73
CA ILE A 115 -16.43 -14.69 -7.03
C ILE A 115 -14.99 -14.16 -7.09
N VAL A 116 -14.82 -12.91 -7.48
CA VAL A 116 -13.52 -12.22 -7.52
C VAL A 116 -12.90 -12.18 -6.12
N TYR A 117 -13.68 -11.81 -5.10
CA TYR A 117 -13.21 -11.74 -3.71
C TYR A 117 -12.96 -13.14 -3.12
N VAL A 118 -13.76 -14.13 -3.52
CA VAL A 118 -13.52 -15.54 -3.14
C VAL A 118 -12.19 -16.02 -3.73
N ALA A 119 -11.94 -15.73 -5.02
CA ALA A 119 -10.68 -16.06 -5.66
C ALA A 119 -9.49 -15.34 -5.00
N GLN A 120 -9.65 -14.06 -4.68
CA GLN A 120 -8.63 -13.30 -3.94
C GLN A 120 -8.32 -13.95 -2.59
N LEU A 121 -9.35 -14.35 -1.83
CA LEU A 121 -9.19 -15.02 -0.54
C LEU A 121 -8.38 -16.32 -0.66
N ILE A 122 -8.70 -17.17 -1.62
CA ILE A 122 -8.00 -18.45 -1.87
C ILE A 122 -6.55 -18.20 -2.30
N ALA A 123 -6.32 -17.18 -3.13
CA ALA A 123 -5.02 -16.91 -3.73
C ALA A 123 -4.01 -16.27 -2.75
N GLN A 124 -4.43 -15.68 -1.62
CA GLN A 124 -3.55 -14.86 -0.78
C GLN A 124 -2.31 -15.60 -0.25
N PHE A 125 -2.45 -16.80 0.30
CA PHE A 125 -1.30 -17.55 0.83
C PHE A 125 -0.35 -18.07 -0.25
N PRO A 126 -0.83 -18.68 -1.35
CA PRO A 126 0.04 -19.01 -2.47
C PRO A 126 0.79 -17.80 -3.03
N LEU A 127 0.11 -16.65 -3.13
CA LEU A 127 0.71 -15.41 -3.62
C LEU A 127 1.76 -14.85 -2.66
N ALA A 128 1.53 -14.92 -1.34
CA ALA A 128 2.53 -14.52 -0.34
C ALA A 128 3.83 -15.31 -0.50
N TRP A 129 3.72 -16.63 -0.70
CA TRP A 129 4.87 -17.50 -0.94
C TRP A 129 5.59 -17.16 -2.25
N LEU A 130 4.85 -16.91 -3.34
CA LEU A 130 5.41 -16.51 -4.63
C LEU A 130 6.11 -15.15 -4.56
N LEU A 131 5.54 -14.18 -3.83
CA LEU A 131 6.11 -12.85 -3.63
C LEU A 131 7.46 -12.88 -2.88
N VAL A 132 7.68 -13.87 -2.01
CA VAL A 132 8.99 -14.06 -1.37
C VAL A 132 10.01 -14.61 -2.36
N LYS A 133 9.63 -15.60 -3.17
CA LYS A 133 10.57 -16.31 -4.04
C LYS A 133 10.89 -15.63 -5.36
N LEU A 134 9.93 -14.89 -5.90
CA LEU A 134 10.03 -14.30 -7.24
C LEU A 134 10.41 -12.81 -7.16
N PRO A 135 11.08 -12.29 -8.19
CA PRO A 135 11.37 -10.86 -8.30
C PRO A 135 10.05 -10.08 -8.43
N ILE A 136 9.82 -9.15 -7.50
CA ILE A 136 8.50 -8.53 -7.26
C ILE A 136 7.99 -7.73 -8.46
N GLY A 137 8.86 -6.98 -9.13
CA GLY A 137 8.49 -6.18 -10.30
C GLY A 137 8.07 -7.04 -11.48
N LYS A 138 8.85 -8.09 -11.80
CA LYS A 138 8.53 -9.03 -12.88
C LYS A 138 7.30 -9.87 -12.56
N PHE A 139 7.21 -10.37 -11.32
CA PHE A 139 6.04 -11.12 -10.86
C PHE A 139 4.76 -10.29 -10.98
N THR A 140 4.75 -9.07 -10.46
CA THR A 140 3.61 -8.17 -10.55
C THR A 140 3.23 -7.89 -12.00
N SER A 141 4.22 -7.65 -12.88
CA SER A 141 3.99 -7.42 -14.31
C SER A 141 3.35 -8.63 -15.01
N CYS A 142 3.82 -9.85 -14.70
CA CYS A 142 3.21 -11.08 -15.21
C CYS A 142 1.75 -11.24 -14.74
N MET A 143 1.47 -10.94 -13.46
CA MET A 143 0.10 -11.00 -12.93
C MET A 143 -0.81 -9.98 -13.60
N VAL A 144 -0.34 -8.75 -13.84
CA VAL A 144 -1.09 -7.72 -14.59
C VAL A 144 -1.35 -8.17 -16.04
N THR A 145 -0.39 -8.82 -16.69
CA THR A 145 -0.58 -9.38 -18.04
C THR A 145 -1.69 -10.44 -18.05
N LEU A 146 -1.61 -11.42 -17.14
CA LEU A 146 -2.60 -12.49 -17.03
C LEU A 146 -4.00 -11.95 -16.70
N TRP A 147 -4.08 -10.97 -15.80
CA TRP A 147 -5.31 -10.27 -15.48
C TRP A 147 -5.89 -9.55 -16.70
N GLY A 148 -5.09 -8.75 -17.44
CA GLY A 148 -5.53 -8.06 -18.63
C GLY A 148 -5.98 -8.99 -19.77
N LEU A 149 -5.28 -10.10 -19.97
CA LEU A 149 -5.68 -11.15 -20.92
C LEU A 149 -7.03 -11.78 -20.52
N THR A 150 -7.20 -12.11 -19.23
CA THR A 150 -8.45 -12.67 -18.71
C THR A 150 -9.62 -11.71 -18.93
N LEU A 151 -9.42 -10.42 -18.67
CA LEU A 151 -10.41 -9.38 -18.92
C LEU A 151 -10.78 -9.30 -20.42
N THR A 152 -9.79 -9.35 -21.30
CA THR A 152 -10.02 -9.37 -22.76
C THR A 152 -10.82 -10.59 -23.19
N PHE A 153 -10.47 -11.77 -22.68
CA PHE A 153 -11.18 -13.02 -23.03
C PHE A 153 -12.59 -13.09 -22.45
N MET A 154 -12.93 -12.30 -21.41
CA MET A 154 -14.32 -12.20 -20.92
C MET A 154 -15.29 -11.72 -21.99
N ALA A 155 -14.85 -10.96 -22.99
CA ALA A 155 -15.68 -10.55 -24.11
C ALA A 155 -16.20 -11.73 -24.94
N ALA A 156 -15.50 -12.86 -24.96
CA ALA A 156 -15.91 -14.09 -25.66
C ALA A 156 -16.78 -15.00 -24.78
N ALA A 157 -17.05 -14.64 -23.52
CA ALA A 157 -17.85 -15.44 -22.61
C ALA A 157 -19.35 -15.14 -22.80
N HIS A 158 -20.13 -16.13 -23.25
CA HIS A 158 -21.56 -15.98 -23.52
C HIS A 158 -22.46 -16.71 -22.53
N THR A 159 -21.91 -17.36 -21.51
CA THR A 159 -22.67 -18.11 -20.51
C THR A 159 -22.25 -17.73 -19.10
N PHE A 160 -23.16 -17.90 -18.12
CA PHE A 160 -22.87 -17.68 -16.71
C PHE A 160 -21.60 -18.43 -16.26
N HIS A 161 -21.43 -19.72 -16.62
CA HIS A 161 -20.30 -20.52 -16.19
C HIS A 161 -18.97 -20.03 -16.78
N SER A 162 -18.94 -19.62 -18.06
CA SER A 162 -17.74 -19.08 -18.68
C SER A 162 -17.35 -17.72 -18.08
N LEU A 163 -18.32 -16.86 -17.79
CA LEU A 163 -18.08 -15.60 -17.08
C LEU A 163 -17.59 -15.83 -15.66
N LEU A 164 -18.21 -16.78 -14.93
CA LEU A 164 -17.82 -17.12 -13.56
C LEU A 164 -16.38 -17.64 -13.50
N PHE A 165 -16.02 -18.52 -14.43
CA PHE A 165 -14.66 -19.05 -14.55
C PHE A 165 -13.63 -17.96 -14.86
N ALA A 166 -13.92 -17.10 -15.83
CA ALA A 166 -13.04 -15.99 -16.18
C ALA A 166 -12.90 -15.00 -15.00
N ARG A 167 -13.98 -14.67 -14.31
CA ARG A 167 -13.98 -13.81 -13.13
C ARG A 167 -13.19 -14.39 -11.96
N PHE A 168 -13.23 -15.71 -11.77
CA PHE A 168 -12.42 -16.38 -10.74
C PHE A 168 -10.92 -16.18 -11.02
N TRP A 169 -10.46 -16.46 -12.22
CA TRP A 169 -9.05 -16.30 -12.58
C TRP A 169 -8.62 -14.83 -12.57
N LEU A 170 -9.49 -13.94 -13.03
CA LEU A 170 -9.26 -12.50 -12.95
C LEU A 170 -9.01 -12.08 -11.49
N GLY A 171 -9.86 -12.50 -10.56
CA GLY A 171 -9.70 -12.23 -9.13
C GLY A 171 -8.43 -12.84 -8.55
N ALA A 172 -8.05 -14.04 -8.98
CA ALA A 172 -6.82 -14.72 -8.53
C ALA A 172 -5.57 -13.95 -8.96
N PHE A 173 -5.50 -13.46 -10.21
CA PHE A 173 -4.35 -12.67 -10.69
C PHE A 173 -4.33 -11.28 -10.08
N GLU A 174 -5.47 -10.63 -9.94
CA GLU A 174 -5.62 -9.30 -9.31
C GLU A 174 -5.19 -9.30 -7.83
N ALA A 175 -5.39 -10.42 -7.11
CA ALA A 175 -5.08 -10.56 -5.69
C ALA A 175 -3.62 -10.27 -5.33
N SER A 176 -2.70 -10.40 -6.29
CA SER A 176 -1.27 -10.16 -6.08
C SER A 176 -0.90 -8.67 -6.02
N ILE A 177 -1.73 -7.78 -6.60
CA ILE A 177 -1.36 -6.37 -6.87
C ILE A 177 -1.15 -5.61 -5.57
N ALA A 178 -2.12 -5.65 -4.68
CA ALA A 178 -2.06 -4.87 -3.44
C ALA A 178 -0.96 -5.35 -2.47
N PRO A 179 -0.75 -6.66 -2.21
CA PRO A 179 0.41 -7.14 -1.44
C PRO A 179 1.75 -6.75 -2.07
N SER A 180 1.86 -6.82 -3.41
CA SER A 180 3.05 -6.37 -4.13
C SER A 180 3.30 -4.87 -3.91
N PHE A 181 2.27 -4.05 -3.98
CA PHE A 181 2.40 -2.60 -3.82
C PHE A 181 2.76 -2.20 -2.40
N VAL A 182 2.23 -2.89 -1.39
CA VAL A 182 2.67 -2.70 0.00
C VAL A 182 4.16 -3.05 0.13
N ALA A 183 4.60 -4.19 -0.41
CA ALA A 183 5.99 -4.62 -0.36
C ALA A 183 6.92 -3.66 -1.15
N ILE A 184 6.52 -3.20 -2.35
CA ILE A 184 7.26 -2.19 -3.13
C ILE A 184 7.36 -0.88 -2.34
N THR A 185 6.26 -0.45 -1.70
CA THR A 185 6.27 0.77 -0.88
C THR A 185 7.23 0.66 0.29
N GLN A 186 7.29 -0.49 0.98
CA GLN A 186 8.26 -0.73 2.04
C GLN A 186 9.70 -0.73 1.52
N MET A 187 9.92 -1.25 0.32
CA MET A 187 11.23 -1.44 -0.28
C MET A 187 11.85 -0.16 -0.85
N PHE A 188 11.05 0.84 -1.25
CA PHE A 188 11.54 2.07 -1.88
C PHE A 188 11.44 3.32 -1.02
N TRP A 189 10.56 3.34 0.00
CA TRP A 189 10.30 4.52 0.81
C TRP A 189 10.53 4.30 2.30
N ARG A 190 10.98 5.36 2.97
CA ARG A 190 11.12 5.37 4.43
C ARG A 190 9.76 5.24 5.12
N ARG A 191 9.73 4.73 6.36
CA ARG A 191 8.51 4.59 7.18
C ARG A 191 7.67 5.87 7.24
N ARG A 192 8.32 7.03 7.28
CA ARG A 192 7.70 8.36 7.24
C ARG A 192 6.97 8.62 5.92
N GLU A 193 7.55 8.17 4.80
CA GLU A 193 7.08 8.46 3.45
C GLU A 193 5.97 7.51 2.98
N GLN A 194 5.90 6.32 3.56
CA GLN A 194 4.96 5.25 3.18
C GLN A 194 3.48 5.65 3.24
N PRO A 195 2.97 6.34 4.32
CA PRO A 195 1.56 6.64 4.41
C PRO A 195 1.05 7.45 3.22
N LEU A 196 1.82 8.44 2.81
CA LEU A 196 1.45 9.32 1.70
C LEU A 196 1.50 8.59 0.34
N ARG A 197 2.53 7.75 0.11
CA ARG A 197 2.65 6.98 -1.14
C ARG A 197 1.56 5.90 -1.24
N MET A 198 1.26 5.22 -0.13
CA MET A 198 0.14 4.27 -0.08
C MET A 198 -1.19 4.96 -0.34
N SER A 199 -1.39 6.17 0.18
CA SER A 199 -2.61 6.91 -0.07
C SER A 199 -2.75 7.37 -1.53
N TYR A 200 -1.66 7.71 -2.20
CA TYR A 200 -1.72 8.13 -3.60
C TYR A 200 -2.24 7.02 -4.51
N TRP A 201 -1.67 5.82 -4.44
CA TRP A 201 -2.16 4.73 -5.28
C TRP A 201 -3.56 4.27 -4.84
N TYR A 202 -3.88 4.29 -3.54
CA TYR A 202 -5.22 3.94 -3.08
C TYR A 202 -6.29 4.98 -3.49
N ALA A 203 -5.93 6.27 -3.53
CA ALA A 203 -6.81 7.35 -3.96
C ALA A 203 -7.25 7.25 -5.43
N MET A 204 -6.54 6.44 -6.26
CA MET A 204 -6.95 6.16 -7.63
C MET A 204 -8.33 5.51 -7.72
N ASN A 205 -8.83 4.85 -6.68
CA ASN A 205 -10.22 4.38 -6.62
C ASN A 205 -11.24 5.53 -6.75
N GLY A 206 -11.00 6.66 -6.06
CA GLY A 206 -11.83 7.87 -6.20
C GLY A 206 -11.74 8.48 -7.59
N PHE A 207 -10.54 8.53 -8.15
CA PHE A 207 -10.29 9.01 -9.51
C PHE A 207 -11.01 8.16 -10.58
N THR A 208 -11.00 6.83 -10.40
CA THR A 208 -11.71 5.89 -11.27
C THR A 208 -13.21 6.11 -11.27
N GLY A 209 -13.82 6.47 -10.14
CA GLY A 209 -15.26 6.74 -10.06
C GLY A 209 -15.70 7.88 -11.00
N VAL A 210 -14.84 8.89 -11.18
CA VAL A 210 -15.13 10.03 -12.06
C VAL A 210 -14.75 9.72 -13.52
N PHE A 211 -13.50 9.36 -13.75
CA PHE A 211 -12.97 9.20 -15.12
C PHE A 211 -13.34 7.87 -15.77
N GLY A 212 -13.51 6.81 -14.97
CA GLY A 212 -13.87 5.48 -15.46
C GLY A 212 -15.28 5.45 -16.05
N SER A 213 -16.25 6.13 -15.43
CA SER A 213 -17.61 6.24 -15.97
C SER A 213 -17.65 6.94 -17.32
N LEU A 214 -16.92 8.06 -17.47
CA LEU A 214 -16.80 8.80 -18.73
C LEU A 214 -16.11 7.97 -19.83
N ALA A 215 -15.02 7.29 -19.50
CA ALA A 215 -14.31 6.42 -20.45
C ALA A 215 -15.20 5.26 -20.91
N THR A 216 -15.93 4.64 -19.98
CA THR A 216 -16.83 3.53 -20.29
C THR A 216 -18.00 3.99 -21.17
N TRP A 217 -18.59 5.16 -20.86
CA TRP A 217 -19.66 5.74 -21.67
C TRP A 217 -19.18 6.01 -23.10
N TRP A 218 -17.99 6.58 -23.27
CA TRP A 218 -17.40 6.84 -24.58
C TRP A 218 -17.11 5.55 -25.36
N LEU A 219 -16.50 4.55 -24.72
CA LEU A 219 -16.20 3.26 -25.34
C LEU A 219 -17.46 2.51 -25.79
N ALA A 220 -18.54 2.60 -25.03
CA ALA A 220 -19.81 1.96 -25.38
C ALA A 220 -20.46 2.52 -26.66
N GLN A 221 -20.06 3.71 -27.11
CA GLN A 221 -20.59 4.35 -28.32
C GLN A 221 -19.75 4.06 -29.58
N LEU A 222 -18.58 3.45 -29.43
CA LEU A 222 -17.70 3.18 -30.57
C LEU A 222 -18.23 2.03 -31.44
N PRO A 223 -18.31 2.19 -32.78
CA PRO A 223 -18.87 1.19 -33.69
C PRO A 223 -17.84 0.12 -34.07
N PHE A 224 -17.39 -0.70 -33.10
CA PHE A 224 -16.42 -1.77 -33.39
C PHE A 224 -17.02 -3.10 -33.86
N GLY A 225 -18.33 -3.16 -34.15
CA GLY A 225 -19.01 -4.41 -34.53
C GLY A 225 -19.17 -5.42 -33.39
N LEU A 226 -18.77 -5.07 -32.18
CA LEU A 226 -18.98 -5.81 -30.94
C LEU A 226 -20.14 -5.21 -30.16
N LYS A 227 -20.75 -5.98 -29.27
CA LYS A 227 -21.72 -5.44 -28.31
C LYS A 227 -21.04 -4.46 -27.35
N PRO A 228 -21.73 -3.42 -26.85
CA PRO A 228 -21.11 -2.38 -26.03
C PRO A 228 -20.31 -2.94 -24.83
N TYR A 229 -20.87 -3.92 -24.09
CA TYR A 229 -20.17 -4.54 -22.97
C TYR A 229 -18.91 -5.32 -23.38
N GLN A 230 -18.91 -5.96 -24.55
CA GLN A 230 -17.74 -6.67 -25.10
C GLN A 230 -16.64 -5.67 -25.47
N THR A 231 -17.02 -4.54 -26.10
CA THR A 231 -16.08 -3.45 -26.41
C THR A 231 -15.38 -2.93 -25.16
N ILE A 232 -16.11 -2.78 -24.05
CA ILE A 232 -15.55 -2.33 -22.77
C ILE A 232 -14.53 -3.34 -22.23
N PHE A 233 -14.86 -4.64 -22.22
CA PHE A 233 -13.95 -5.70 -21.77
C PHE A 233 -12.67 -5.76 -22.61
N VAL A 234 -12.81 -5.75 -23.93
CA VAL A 234 -11.67 -5.81 -24.86
C VAL A 234 -10.79 -4.57 -24.71
N ALA A 235 -11.38 -3.38 -24.70
CA ALA A 235 -10.63 -2.13 -24.63
C ALA A 235 -9.80 -2.04 -23.33
N PHE A 236 -10.42 -2.23 -22.16
CA PHE A 236 -9.70 -2.16 -20.88
C PHE A 236 -8.72 -3.33 -20.72
N GLY A 237 -9.06 -4.52 -21.21
CA GLY A 237 -8.15 -5.66 -21.20
C GLY A 237 -6.88 -5.40 -22.03
N ILE A 238 -7.02 -4.91 -23.27
CA ILE A 238 -5.89 -4.56 -24.14
C ILE A 238 -5.04 -3.45 -23.52
N ILE A 239 -5.67 -2.38 -23.01
CA ILE A 239 -4.95 -1.28 -22.34
C ILE A 239 -4.11 -1.84 -21.17
N THR A 240 -4.69 -2.74 -20.37
CA THR A 240 -4.00 -3.38 -19.25
C THR A 240 -2.81 -4.24 -19.71
N VAL A 241 -2.98 -5.04 -20.76
CA VAL A 241 -1.89 -5.85 -21.35
C VAL A 241 -0.79 -4.95 -21.93
N CYS A 242 -1.14 -3.90 -22.67
CA CYS A 242 -0.15 -2.93 -23.18
C CYS A 242 0.60 -2.25 -22.03
N PHE A 243 -0.10 -1.85 -20.97
CA PHE A 243 0.54 -1.23 -19.82
C PHE A 243 1.43 -2.23 -19.04
N SER A 244 1.08 -3.50 -19.01
CA SER A 244 1.90 -4.52 -18.35
C SER A 244 3.29 -4.67 -18.99
N THR A 245 3.44 -4.42 -20.30
CA THR A 245 4.74 -4.41 -20.97
C THR A 245 5.61 -3.23 -20.53
N VAL A 246 4.98 -2.07 -20.29
CA VAL A 246 5.64 -0.91 -19.70
C VAL A 246 6.08 -1.23 -18.27
N LEU A 247 5.18 -1.83 -17.47
CA LEU A 247 5.47 -2.24 -16.11
C LEU A 247 6.65 -3.22 -16.05
N PHE A 248 6.66 -4.23 -16.90
CA PHE A 248 7.73 -5.23 -17.00
C PHE A 248 9.10 -4.60 -17.32
N SER A 249 9.12 -3.54 -18.13
CA SER A 249 10.36 -2.88 -18.58
C SER A 249 10.91 -1.90 -17.54
N TYR A 250 10.04 -1.19 -16.84
CA TYR A 250 10.42 -0.06 -15.98
C TYR A 250 10.29 -0.33 -14.49
N MET A 251 9.47 -1.34 -14.05
CA MET A 251 9.33 -1.64 -12.63
C MET A 251 10.54 -2.42 -12.12
N PRO A 252 11.34 -1.85 -11.22
CA PRO A 252 12.52 -2.54 -10.69
C PRO A 252 12.14 -3.57 -9.63
N ASP A 253 12.92 -4.64 -9.56
CA ASP A 253 12.75 -5.70 -8.55
C ASP A 253 13.33 -5.30 -7.17
N SER A 254 14.23 -4.31 -7.16
CA SER A 254 14.82 -3.74 -5.93
C SER A 254 15.48 -2.39 -6.24
N PRO A 255 15.78 -1.55 -5.23
CA PRO A 255 16.57 -0.33 -5.44
C PRO A 255 17.94 -0.59 -6.07
N ALA A 256 18.53 -1.75 -5.77
CA ALA A 256 19.79 -2.20 -6.32
C ALA A 256 19.74 -2.45 -7.84
N GLU A 257 18.59 -2.93 -8.33
CA GLU A 257 18.39 -3.28 -9.74
C GLU A 257 17.72 -2.16 -10.56
N ALA A 258 17.37 -1.04 -9.91
CA ALA A 258 16.70 0.09 -10.54
C ALA A 258 17.57 0.72 -11.65
N LYS A 259 17.14 0.60 -12.91
CA LYS A 259 17.87 1.11 -14.09
C LYS A 259 17.93 2.63 -14.16
N PHE A 260 16.98 3.32 -13.54
CA PHE A 260 16.87 4.78 -13.53
C PHE A 260 17.72 5.45 -12.44
N LEU A 261 18.40 4.66 -11.58
CA LEU A 261 19.33 5.13 -10.58
C LEU A 261 20.78 4.85 -11.03
N ASP A 262 21.63 5.85 -10.91
CA ASP A 262 23.08 5.73 -11.10
C ASP A 262 23.70 4.88 -9.98
N LYS A 263 24.95 4.43 -10.16
CA LYS A 263 25.63 3.60 -9.13
C LYS A 263 25.66 4.29 -7.77
N HIS A 264 25.93 5.58 -7.73
CA HIS A 264 25.93 6.39 -6.51
C HIS A 264 24.52 6.51 -5.91
N ASP A 265 23.52 6.82 -6.71
CA ASP A 265 22.12 6.94 -6.24
C ASP A 265 21.56 5.61 -5.72
N LYS A 266 22.00 4.46 -6.26
CA LYS A 266 21.65 3.14 -5.72
C LYS A 266 22.17 2.93 -4.31
N LEU A 267 23.42 3.33 -4.05
CA LEU A 267 23.98 3.25 -2.71
C LEU A 267 23.24 4.16 -1.73
N ILE A 268 22.91 5.40 -2.16
CA ILE A 268 22.10 6.31 -1.36
C ILE A 268 20.71 5.73 -1.11
N ALA A 269 20.05 5.14 -2.14
CA ALA A 269 18.74 4.51 -2.00
C ALA A 269 18.74 3.36 -0.98
N ILE A 270 19.81 2.56 -0.91
CA ILE A 270 19.97 1.50 0.08
C ILE A 270 20.23 2.09 1.46
N GLU A 271 21.17 3.05 1.58
CA GLU A 271 21.54 3.65 2.85
C GLU A 271 20.38 4.40 3.51
N ARG A 272 19.57 5.11 2.72
CA ARG A 272 18.37 5.81 3.24
C ARG A 272 17.33 4.86 3.84
N LEU A 273 17.29 3.59 3.42
CA LEU A 273 16.37 2.57 3.93
C LEU A 273 16.95 1.78 5.13
N ARG A 274 18.25 1.88 5.39
CA ARG A 274 18.91 1.23 6.53
C ARG A 274 18.22 1.57 7.85
N MET A 275 17.77 2.81 7.99
CA MET A 275 17.07 3.27 9.19
C MET A 275 15.69 2.65 9.38
N ASN A 276 15.07 2.08 8.35
CA ASN A 276 13.76 1.43 8.47
C ASN A 276 13.81 0.14 9.28
N GLN A 277 14.98 -0.50 9.39
CA GLN A 277 15.20 -1.79 10.06
C GLN A 277 14.24 -2.90 9.61
N THR A 278 13.74 -2.79 8.39
CA THR A 278 12.76 -3.74 7.84
C THR A 278 13.41 -4.95 7.17
N GLY A 279 14.75 -5.04 7.24
CA GLY A 279 15.53 -6.07 6.53
C GLY A 279 15.66 -5.81 5.04
N VAL A 280 16.52 -6.56 4.39
CA VAL A 280 16.64 -6.61 2.93
C VAL A 280 15.98 -7.89 2.45
N MET A 281 15.32 -7.85 1.29
CA MET A 281 14.63 -9.02 0.74
C MET A 281 15.57 -10.22 0.64
N SER A 282 15.38 -11.21 1.53
CA SER A 282 16.20 -12.43 1.56
C SER A 282 15.87 -13.39 0.42
N ARG A 283 14.69 -13.25 -0.21
CA ARG A 283 14.11 -14.17 -1.21
C ARG A 283 14.03 -15.64 -0.72
N GLN A 284 14.19 -15.86 0.57
CA GLN A 284 14.09 -17.18 1.19
C GLN A 284 12.83 -17.25 2.05
N TRP A 285 12.00 -18.25 1.78
CA TRP A 285 10.84 -18.49 2.62
C TRP A 285 11.27 -19.06 3.95
N ARG A 286 10.86 -18.42 5.04
CA ARG A 286 11.14 -18.81 6.42
C ARG A 286 9.86 -19.21 7.14
N TRP A 287 9.76 -20.50 7.47
CA TRP A 287 8.59 -21.04 8.18
C TRP A 287 8.48 -20.55 9.62
N ASP A 288 9.58 -20.23 10.27
CA ASP A 288 9.62 -19.59 11.58
C ASP A 288 8.92 -18.23 11.56
N HIS A 289 9.20 -17.38 10.56
CA HIS A 289 8.53 -16.09 10.37
C HIS A 289 7.03 -16.25 10.07
N PHE A 290 6.64 -17.28 9.30
CA PHE A 290 5.24 -17.57 9.04
C PHE A 290 4.48 -17.92 10.34
N TRP A 291 5.00 -18.86 11.13
CA TRP A 291 4.36 -19.26 12.38
C TRP A 291 4.38 -18.16 13.43
N GLU A 292 5.44 -17.33 13.45
CA GLU A 292 5.48 -16.13 14.28
C GLU A 292 4.36 -15.17 13.89
N THR A 293 4.15 -14.92 12.57
CA THR A 293 3.05 -14.07 12.08
C THR A 293 1.70 -14.56 12.55
N MET A 294 1.43 -15.86 12.47
CA MET A 294 0.14 -16.44 12.89
C MET A 294 -0.09 -16.37 14.39
N ARG A 295 0.98 -16.36 15.20
CA ARG A 295 0.90 -16.28 16.68
C ARG A 295 0.98 -14.85 17.21
N ASP A 296 1.40 -13.91 16.39
CA ASP A 296 1.57 -12.51 16.77
C ASP A 296 0.21 -11.81 16.91
N LEU A 297 -0.10 -11.32 18.11
CA LEU A 297 -1.34 -10.59 18.39
C LEU A 297 -1.50 -9.35 17.51
N LYS A 298 -0.38 -8.68 17.11
CA LYS A 298 -0.42 -7.54 16.21
C LYS A 298 -1.09 -7.90 14.88
N THR A 299 -0.76 -9.05 14.31
CA THR A 299 -1.34 -9.52 13.04
C THR A 299 -2.86 -9.60 13.11
N TRP A 300 -3.41 -10.11 14.22
CA TRP A 300 -4.86 -10.21 14.43
C TRP A 300 -5.52 -8.87 14.74
N LEU A 301 -4.81 -7.94 15.38
CA LEU A 301 -5.29 -6.57 15.55
C LEU A 301 -5.35 -5.83 14.20
N TRP A 302 -4.35 -5.98 13.34
CA TRP A 302 -4.38 -5.45 11.97
C TRP A 302 -5.50 -6.08 11.13
N PHE A 303 -5.64 -7.40 11.21
CA PHE A 303 -6.76 -8.11 10.58
C PHE A 303 -8.12 -7.55 11.02
N SER A 304 -8.30 -7.38 12.33
CA SER A 304 -9.57 -6.88 12.89
C SER A 304 -9.87 -5.45 12.45
N LEU A 305 -8.85 -4.58 12.41
CA LEU A 305 -8.98 -3.20 11.91
C LEU A 305 -9.41 -3.17 10.43
N ILE A 306 -8.70 -3.91 9.57
CA ILE A 306 -9.00 -3.91 8.13
C ILE A 306 -10.33 -4.60 7.83
N PHE A 307 -10.67 -5.67 8.54
CA PHE A 307 -11.96 -6.34 8.44
C PHE A 307 -13.09 -5.38 8.81
N SER A 308 -12.98 -4.70 9.96
CA SER A 308 -14.00 -3.77 10.46
C SER A 308 -14.27 -2.61 9.53
N ILE A 309 -13.27 -2.11 8.81
CA ILE A 309 -13.47 -1.03 7.82
C ILE A 309 -13.97 -1.57 6.47
N SER A 310 -13.62 -2.82 6.13
CA SER A 310 -13.95 -3.40 4.82
C SER A 310 -15.40 -3.87 4.73
N VAL A 311 -16.02 -4.25 5.84
CA VAL A 311 -17.46 -4.60 5.87
C VAL A 311 -18.32 -3.39 5.46
N PRO A 312 -18.22 -2.21 6.09
CA PRO A 312 -18.90 -1.00 5.60
C PRO A 312 -18.52 -0.63 4.15
N SER A 313 -17.23 -0.80 3.77
CA SER A 313 -16.75 -0.52 2.42
C SER A 313 -17.48 -1.34 1.38
N GLY A 314 -17.60 -2.66 1.56
CA GLY A 314 -18.33 -3.55 0.66
C GLY A 314 -19.82 -3.24 0.62
N GLY A 315 -20.43 -2.95 1.77
CA GLY A 315 -21.83 -2.58 1.88
C GLY A 315 -22.17 -1.28 1.16
N VAL A 316 -21.50 -0.19 1.52
CA VAL A 316 -21.70 1.13 0.90
C VAL A 316 -21.29 1.12 -0.57
N GLY A 317 -20.21 0.42 -0.95
CA GLY A 317 -19.77 0.30 -2.33
C GLY A 317 -20.82 -0.37 -3.24
N SER A 318 -21.52 -1.39 -2.72
CA SER A 318 -22.56 -2.11 -3.48
C SER A 318 -23.92 -1.40 -3.46
N PHE A 319 -24.30 -0.83 -2.33
CA PHE A 319 -25.63 -0.25 -2.12
C PHE A 319 -25.67 1.28 -2.16
N GLY A 320 -24.53 1.97 -2.30
CA GLY A 320 -24.45 3.43 -2.28
C GLY A 320 -25.43 4.13 -3.25
N PRO A 321 -25.45 3.81 -4.55
CA PRO A 321 -26.42 4.40 -5.48
C PRO A 321 -27.87 4.09 -5.12
N LEU A 322 -28.16 2.90 -4.58
CA LEU A 322 -29.49 2.52 -4.10
C LEU A 322 -29.91 3.32 -2.88
N LEU A 323 -28.96 3.59 -1.96
CA LEU A 323 -29.20 4.46 -0.81
C LEU A 323 -29.56 5.87 -1.26
N ILE A 324 -28.82 6.46 -2.21
CA ILE A 324 -29.15 7.80 -2.73
C ILE A 324 -30.55 7.79 -3.41
N LYS A 325 -30.87 6.75 -4.17
CA LYS A 325 -32.18 6.59 -4.77
C LYS A 325 -33.28 6.49 -3.71
N SER A 326 -33.03 5.81 -2.58
CA SER A 326 -33.97 5.70 -1.47
C SER A 326 -34.27 7.02 -0.78
N PHE A 327 -33.40 8.05 -0.91
CA PHE A 327 -33.67 9.40 -0.42
C PHE A 327 -34.69 10.18 -1.29
N GLY A 328 -35.20 9.55 -2.35
CA GLY A 328 -36.18 10.16 -3.25
C GLY A 328 -35.58 10.91 -4.45
N PHE A 329 -34.30 10.63 -4.77
CA PHE A 329 -33.68 11.10 -6.03
C PHE A 329 -33.95 10.13 -7.16
N ASP A 330 -34.05 10.65 -8.40
CA ASP A 330 -34.16 9.81 -9.57
C ASP A 330 -32.84 9.08 -9.90
N SER A 331 -32.87 8.10 -10.80
CA SER A 331 -31.70 7.28 -11.13
C SER A 331 -30.53 8.11 -11.70
N PHE A 332 -30.81 9.17 -12.46
CA PHE A 332 -29.81 10.05 -13.05
C PHE A 332 -29.16 10.94 -11.97
N GLN A 333 -30.00 11.53 -11.11
CA GLN A 333 -29.56 12.31 -9.97
C GLN A 333 -28.74 11.47 -9.00
N ALA A 334 -29.12 10.21 -8.75
CA ALA A 334 -28.38 9.30 -7.89
C ALA A 334 -26.94 9.05 -8.40
N ILE A 335 -26.75 8.91 -9.70
CA ILE A 335 -25.42 8.79 -10.32
C ILE A 335 -24.62 10.08 -10.15
N LEU A 336 -25.25 11.24 -10.41
CA LEU A 336 -24.60 12.55 -10.29
C LEU A 336 -24.19 12.84 -8.83
N PHE A 337 -25.08 12.57 -7.87
CA PHE A 337 -24.81 12.78 -6.44
C PHE A 337 -23.86 11.75 -5.83
N ASN A 338 -23.54 10.67 -6.55
CA ASN A 338 -22.46 9.77 -6.15
C ASN A 338 -21.06 10.30 -6.54
N ALA A 339 -20.95 11.25 -7.48
CA ALA A 339 -19.67 11.84 -7.87
C ALA A 339 -18.96 12.60 -6.71
N PRO A 340 -19.63 13.45 -5.90
CA PRO A 340 -19.01 14.07 -4.72
C PRO A 340 -18.48 13.06 -3.69
N PHE A 341 -19.08 11.86 -3.59
CA PHE A 341 -18.55 10.77 -2.76
C PHE A 341 -17.11 10.42 -3.15
N GLY A 342 -16.81 10.28 -4.44
CA GLY A 342 -15.45 10.03 -4.94
C GLY A 342 -14.48 11.17 -4.63
N VAL A 343 -14.94 12.43 -4.70
CA VAL A 343 -14.11 13.61 -4.35
C VAL A 343 -13.77 13.61 -2.87
N VAL A 344 -14.76 13.42 -1.98
CA VAL A 344 -14.51 13.35 -0.52
C VAL A 344 -13.61 12.18 -0.19
N GLN A 345 -13.79 11.02 -0.83
CA GLN A 345 -12.92 9.86 -0.71
C GLN A 345 -11.46 10.21 -1.07
N PHE A 346 -11.24 10.90 -2.20
CA PHE A 346 -9.91 11.30 -2.63
C PHE A 346 -9.27 12.24 -1.60
N ILE A 347 -9.99 13.29 -1.19
CA ILE A 347 -9.50 14.28 -0.23
C ILE A 347 -9.20 13.64 1.13
N SER A 348 -10.08 12.79 1.66
CA SER A 348 -9.88 12.13 2.95
C SER A 348 -8.71 11.15 2.93
N THR A 349 -8.51 10.45 1.81
CA THR A 349 -7.42 9.49 1.64
C THR A 349 -6.05 10.18 1.63
N VAL A 350 -5.89 11.19 0.78
CA VAL A 350 -4.62 11.93 0.68
C VAL A 350 -4.41 12.83 1.90
N GLY A 351 -5.45 13.57 2.31
CA GLY A 351 -5.38 14.50 3.44
C GLY A 351 -5.11 13.79 4.77
N GLY A 352 -5.79 12.67 5.04
CA GLY A 352 -5.56 11.87 6.25
C GLY A 352 -4.12 11.36 6.32
N SER A 353 -3.60 10.85 5.21
CA SER A 353 -2.22 10.37 5.16
C SER A 353 -1.19 11.49 5.25
N TYR A 354 -1.47 12.66 4.68
CA TYR A 354 -0.62 13.85 4.85
C TYR A 354 -0.53 14.27 6.32
N VAL A 355 -1.68 14.33 7.01
CA VAL A 355 -1.73 14.64 8.45
C VAL A 355 -0.98 13.59 9.27
N ALA A 356 -1.17 12.30 9.00
CA ALA A 356 -0.46 11.23 9.68
C ALA A 356 1.07 11.30 9.47
N THR A 357 1.51 11.67 8.26
CA THR A 357 2.93 11.87 7.96
C THR A 357 3.50 13.08 8.68
N LYS A 358 2.77 14.21 8.70
CA LYS A 358 3.21 15.45 9.33
C LYS A 358 3.35 15.33 10.85
N TYR A 359 2.42 14.65 11.51
CA TYR A 359 2.41 14.49 12.97
C TYR A 359 3.07 13.18 13.44
N HIS A 360 3.57 12.34 12.54
CA HIS A 360 4.19 11.03 12.83
C HIS A 360 3.30 10.07 13.63
N LYS A 361 1.98 10.26 13.59
CA LYS A 361 0.99 9.48 14.35
C LYS A 361 -0.13 9.00 13.43
N LYS A 362 -0.22 7.68 13.23
CA LYS A 362 -1.23 7.08 12.35
C LYS A 362 -2.51 6.71 13.12
N GLY A 363 -2.36 6.11 14.30
CA GLY A 363 -3.51 5.69 15.12
C GLY A 363 -4.50 6.82 15.45
N PRO A 364 -4.08 7.96 16.03
CA PRO A 364 -4.98 9.08 16.30
C PRO A 364 -5.67 9.63 15.05
N VAL A 365 -5.00 9.63 13.89
CA VAL A 365 -5.61 10.10 12.63
C VAL A 365 -6.68 9.13 12.15
N ILE A 366 -6.45 7.79 12.25
CA ILE A 366 -7.46 6.78 11.96
C ILE A 366 -8.70 6.98 12.84
N ALA A 367 -8.50 7.16 14.16
CA ALA A 367 -9.60 7.38 15.09
C ALA A 367 -10.39 8.67 14.74
N PHE A 368 -9.69 9.76 14.39
CA PHE A 368 -10.32 11.01 13.96
C PHE A 368 -11.15 10.84 12.68
N LEU A 369 -10.58 10.20 11.65
CA LEU A 369 -11.30 9.94 10.41
C LEU A 369 -12.52 9.04 10.61
N ALA A 370 -12.50 8.10 11.58
CA ALA A 370 -13.62 7.24 11.90
C ALA A 370 -14.81 7.98 12.53
N LEU A 371 -14.62 9.16 13.12
CA LEU A 371 -15.71 9.95 13.69
C LEU A 371 -16.71 10.44 12.63
N PHE A 372 -16.23 10.77 11.42
CA PHE A 372 -17.11 11.24 10.35
C PHE A 372 -18.13 10.18 9.92
N PRO A 373 -17.75 8.94 9.55
CA PRO A 373 -18.73 7.92 9.22
C PRO A 373 -19.60 7.50 10.39
N ILE A 374 -19.14 7.60 11.65
CA ILE A 374 -19.99 7.40 12.84
C ILE A 374 -21.14 8.42 12.84
N VAL A 375 -20.80 9.70 12.73
CA VAL A 375 -21.81 10.78 12.65
C VAL A 375 -22.70 10.62 11.43
N GLY A 376 -22.13 10.28 10.27
CA GLY A 376 -22.88 10.03 9.04
C GLY A 376 -23.93 8.91 9.20
N CYS A 377 -23.55 7.77 9.82
CA CYS A 377 -24.48 6.69 10.11
C CYS A 377 -25.55 7.11 11.12
N MET A 378 -25.21 7.87 12.16
CA MET A 378 -26.19 8.40 13.12
C MET A 378 -27.21 9.31 12.45
N ILE A 379 -26.77 10.21 11.57
CA ILE A 379 -27.66 11.09 10.81
C ILE A 379 -28.61 10.25 9.95
N MET A 380 -28.10 9.27 9.20
CA MET A 380 -28.90 8.43 8.32
C MET A 380 -29.89 7.53 9.07
N LEU A 381 -29.55 7.10 10.28
CA LEU A 381 -30.45 6.29 11.12
C LEU A 381 -31.53 7.12 11.85
N SER A 382 -31.24 8.40 12.12
CA SER A 382 -32.15 9.28 12.87
C SER A 382 -33.06 10.14 11.99
N THR A 383 -32.71 10.32 10.71
CA THR A 383 -33.45 11.19 9.78
C THR A 383 -34.48 10.39 9.00
N PRO A 384 -35.77 10.75 9.05
CA PRO A 384 -36.79 10.07 8.27
C PRO A 384 -36.62 10.30 6.76
N HIS A 385 -36.99 9.30 5.95
CA HIS A 385 -36.91 9.35 4.48
C HIS A 385 -38.08 10.17 3.88
N THR A 386 -38.16 11.44 4.25
CA THR A 386 -39.15 12.41 3.75
C THR A 386 -38.49 13.40 2.78
N PRO A 387 -39.26 14.09 1.92
CA PRO A 387 -38.71 15.09 1.02
C PRO A 387 -37.89 16.18 1.74
N ASP A 388 -38.29 16.57 2.93
CA ASP A 388 -37.55 17.58 3.74
C ASP A 388 -36.25 17.04 4.31
N GLY A 389 -36.16 15.74 4.58
CA GLY A 389 -34.97 15.07 5.14
C GLY A 389 -33.91 14.71 4.11
N ARG A 390 -34.22 14.75 2.80
CA ARG A 390 -33.35 14.22 1.73
C ARG A 390 -31.94 14.83 1.69
N ASN A 391 -31.82 16.13 1.91
CA ASN A 391 -30.52 16.82 1.90
C ASN A 391 -29.69 16.46 3.13
N THR A 392 -30.32 16.26 4.29
CA THR A 392 -29.67 15.80 5.52
C THR A 392 -29.16 14.37 5.37
N LEU A 393 -29.97 13.47 4.78
CA LEU A 393 -29.56 12.10 4.44
C LEU A 393 -28.37 12.08 3.47
N LEU A 394 -28.38 12.91 2.44
CA LEU A 394 -27.28 13.06 1.51
C LEU A 394 -26.01 13.58 2.19
N GLY A 395 -26.14 14.54 3.10
CA GLY A 395 -25.05 15.01 3.95
C GLY A 395 -24.45 13.89 4.81
N GLY A 396 -25.30 13.08 5.45
CA GLY A 396 -24.88 11.88 6.19
C GLY A 396 -24.11 10.88 5.31
N TYR A 397 -24.60 10.64 4.10
CA TYR A 397 -23.94 9.77 3.12
C TYR A 397 -22.54 10.29 2.74
N TYR A 398 -22.36 11.60 2.54
CA TYR A 398 -21.04 12.19 2.25
C TYR A 398 -20.11 12.16 3.47
N MET A 399 -20.61 12.20 4.69
CA MET A 399 -19.78 11.98 5.88
C MET A 399 -19.27 10.53 5.95
N ILE A 400 -20.07 9.55 5.54
CA ILE A 400 -19.64 8.16 5.44
C ILE A 400 -18.49 8.04 4.43
N SER A 401 -18.48 8.79 3.34
CA SER A 401 -17.47 8.70 2.28
C SER A 401 -16.02 9.02 2.72
N VAL A 402 -15.81 9.42 3.96
CA VAL A 402 -14.47 9.62 4.56
C VAL A 402 -13.77 8.30 4.89
N PHE A 403 -14.50 7.19 5.09
CA PHE A 403 -13.95 5.89 5.53
C PHE A 403 -12.78 5.36 4.66
N PRO A 404 -12.74 5.57 3.32
CA PRO A 404 -11.65 5.03 2.52
C PRO A 404 -10.27 5.60 2.86
N GLY A 405 -10.23 6.79 3.48
CA GLY A 405 -8.98 7.38 3.99
C GLY A 405 -8.33 6.58 5.13
N ILE A 406 -9.08 5.73 5.81
CA ILE A 406 -8.59 4.88 6.91
C ILE A 406 -7.77 3.69 6.38
N ILE A 407 -8.15 3.12 5.25
CA ILE A 407 -7.59 1.87 4.74
C ILE A 407 -6.08 1.97 4.46
N PRO A 408 -5.56 2.94 3.70
CA PRO A 408 -4.11 3.05 3.45
C PRO A 408 -3.32 3.37 4.72
N LEU A 409 -3.94 4.02 5.70
CA LEU A 409 -3.30 4.26 7.00
C LEU A 409 -3.13 2.97 7.79
N ILE A 410 -4.11 2.05 7.78
CA ILE A 410 -3.99 0.73 8.41
C ILE A 410 -2.87 -0.06 7.74
N TYR A 411 -2.83 -0.12 6.40
CA TYR A 411 -1.74 -0.79 5.68
C TYR A 411 -0.37 -0.20 6.02
N SER A 412 -0.25 1.12 5.99
CA SER A 412 0.99 1.80 6.34
C SER A 412 1.36 1.60 7.81
N TRP A 413 0.39 1.59 8.74
CA TRP A 413 0.65 1.39 10.16
C TRP A 413 1.12 -0.03 10.43
N SER A 414 0.46 -1.02 9.85
CA SER A 414 0.85 -2.43 9.90
C SER A 414 2.25 -2.63 9.30
N SER A 415 2.51 -2.10 8.09
CA SER A 415 3.79 -2.28 7.41
C SER A 415 4.95 -1.63 8.16
N SER A 416 4.73 -0.48 8.82
CA SER A 416 5.74 0.19 9.63
C SER A 416 6.06 -0.54 10.95
N ASN A 417 5.20 -1.46 11.38
CA ASN A 417 5.34 -2.22 12.62
C ASN A 417 5.63 -3.71 12.38
N THR A 418 6.07 -4.07 11.19
CA THR A 418 6.41 -5.45 10.82
C THR A 418 7.76 -5.46 10.13
N ALA A 419 8.71 -6.26 10.63
CA ALA A 419 10.00 -6.54 10.04
C ALA A 419 10.16 -8.02 9.71
N GLY A 420 11.13 -8.35 8.84
CA GLY A 420 11.34 -9.67 8.26
C GLY A 420 10.60 -9.87 6.94
N ASP A 421 11.31 -10.33 5.91
CA ASP A 421 10.79 -10.41 4.54
C ASP A 421 9.56 -11.32 4.42
N THR A 422 9.65 -12.54 4.95
CA THR A 422 8.51 -13.48 4.96
C THR A 422 7.39 -12.99 5.87
N LYS A 423 7.70 -12.46 7.08
CA LYS A 423 6.71 -11.94 8.03
C LYS A 423 5.91 -10.77 7.43
N GLY A 424 6.59 -9.82 6.78
CA GLY A 424 5.94 -8.66 6.16
C GLY A 424 4.94 -9.04 5.07
N LYS A 425 5.30 -10.02 4.21
CA LYS A 425 4.44 -10.52 3.13
C LYS A 425 3.26 -11.34 3.67
N CYS A 426 3.50 -12.19 4.67
CA CYS A 426 2.43 -12.95 5.34
C CYS A 426 1.44 -12.02 6.05
N ASN A 427 1.94 -11.03 6.78
CA ASN A 427 1.11 -10.05 7.47
C ASN A 427 0.26 -9.24 6.48
N SER A 428 0.85 -8.76 5.37
CA SER A 428 0.10 -8.09 4.31
C SER A 428 -1.00 -8.99 3.74
N SER A 429 -0.71 -10.27 3.50
CA SER A 429 -1.69 -11.24 2.99
C SER A 429 -2.84 -11.46 3.96
N VAL A 430 -2.56 -11.53 5.28
CA VAL A 430 -3.61 -11.63 6.31
C VAL A 430 -4.52 -10.40 6.31
N LEU A 431 -3.96 -9.20 6.11
CA LEU A 431 -4.77 -7.99 5.94
C LEU A 431 -5.69 -8.08 4.72
N PHE A 432 -5.16 -8.55 3.57
CA PHE A 432 -5.99 -8.70 2.37
C PHE A 432 -7.05 -9.79 2.48
N ILE A 433 -6.80 -10.85 3.26
CA ILE A 433 -7.83 -11.82 3.64
C ILE A 433 -8.93 -11.12 4.45
N GLY A 434 -8.57 -10.32 5.45
CA GLY A 434 -9.52 -9.53 6.23
C GLY A 434 -10.34 -8.59 5.37
N GLN A 435 -9.69 -7.90 4.43
CA GLN A 435 -10.36 -7.01 3.47
C GLN A 435 -11.34 -7.76 2.57
N SER A 436 -10.93 -8.91 2.01
CA SER A 436 -11.77 -9.72 1.14
C SER A 436 -12.99 -10.25 1.88
N LEU A 437 -12.81 -10.81 3.10
CA LEU A 437 -13.90 -11.26 3.95
C LEU A 437 -14.88 -10.14 4.28
N GLY A 438 -14.36 -8.95 4.62
CA GLY A 438 -15.19 -7.78 4.88
C GLY A 438 -16.03 -7.38 3.67
N ASN A 439 -15.43 -7.33 2.49
CA ASN A 439 -16.13 -6.99 1.23
C ASN A 439 -17.15 -8.05 0.78
N ILE A 440 -16.97 -9.33 1.19
CA ILE A 440 -17.97 -10.38 0.98
C ILE A 440 -19.16 -10.21 1.92
N ILE A 441 -18.89 -9.97 3.21
CA ILE A 441 -19.92 -9.89 4.25
C ILE A 441 -20.71 -8.59 4.17
N GLY A 442 -20.06 -7.47 3.81
CA GLY A 442 -20.66 -6.14 3.78
C GLY A 442 -22.00 -6.08 3.06
N PRO A 443 -22.09 -6.46 1.79
CA PRO A 443 -23.34 -6.45 1.04
C PRO A 443 -24.43 -7.35 1.62
N LEU A 444 -24.05 -8.44 2.31
CA LEU A 444 -25.01 -9.38 2.92
C LEU A 444 -25.74 -8.79 4.14
N LEU A 445 -25.21 -7.71 4.72
CA LEU A 445 -25.86 -6.99 5.81
C LEU A 445 -27.02 -6.11 5.33
N TYR A 446 -27.04 -5.75 4.04
CA TYR A 446 -28.10 -4.98 3.43
C TYR A 446 -29.14 -5.89 2.78
N LYS A 447 -30.34 -5.93 3.32
CA LYS A 447 -31.43 -6.75 2.78
C LYS A 447 -32.32 -5.88 1.87
N PRO A 448 -32.63 -6.31 0.64
CA PRO A 448 -33.57 -5.60 -0.23
C PRO A 448 -34.96 -5.40 0.39
N SER A 449 -35.37 -6.32 1.30
CA SER A 449 -36.65 -6.23 2.04
C SER A 449 -36.72 -5.08 3.06
N GLU A 450 -35.59 -4.47 3.40
CA GLU A 450 -35.49 -3.34 4.33
C GLU A 450 -35.46 -1.97 3.59
N ALA A 451 -35.58 -1.97 2.25
CA ALA A 451 -35.70 -0.75 1.49
C ALA A 451 -36.98 0.02 1.92
N PRO A 452 -36.93 1.38 1.98
CA PRO A 452 -35.83 2.26 1.57
C PRO A 452 -34.80 2.54 2.68
N GLU A 453 -35.02 2.17 3.91
CA GLU A 453 -34.27 2.67 5.07
C GLU A 453 -32.97 1.91 5.37
N TYR A 454 -32.90 0.61 5.01
CA TYR A 454 -31.71 -0.25 5.21
C TYR A 454 -31.09 -0.16 6.61
N HIS A 455 -31.92 -0.04 7.66
CA HIS A 455 -31.49 0.18 9.05
C HIS A 455 -30.46 -0.83 9.54
N ARG A 456 -30.63 -2.11 9.20
CA ARG A 456 -29.72 -3.17 9.62
C ARG A 456 -28.29 -2.94 9.12
N GLY A 457 -28.13 -2.63 7.83
CA GLY A 457 -26.82 -2.36 7.23
C GLY A 457 -26.14 -1.15 7.86
N LEU A 458 -26.88 -0.05 8.03
CA LEU A 458 -26.37 1.18 8.65
C LEU A 458 -26.03 0.98 10.13
N TYR A 459 -26.83 0.22 10.88
CA TYR A 459 -26.55 -0.09 12.29
C TYR A 459 -25.26 -0.90 12.47
N TRP A 460 -25.05 -1.94 11.64
CA TRP A 460 -23.81 -2.71 11.67
C TRP A 460 -22.60 -1.85 11.25
N ASN A 461 -22.75 -0.99 10.27
CA ASN A 461 -21.70 -0.04 9.89
C ASN A 461 -21.33 0.88 11.05
N LEU A 462 -22.31 1.43 11.76
CA LEU A 462 -22.10 2.27 12.94
C LEU A 462 -21.30 1.53 14.02
N LEU A 463 -21.71 0.30 14.37
CA LEU A 463 -21.02 -0.52 15.36
C LEU A 463 -19.56 -0.80 14.95
N LEU A 464 -19.32 -1.10 13.67
CA LEU A 464 -17.98 -1.39 13.16
C LEU A 464 -17.08 -0.14 13.16
N TYR A 465 -17.61 1.03 12.84
CA TYR A 465 -16.83 2.28 12.94
C TYR A 465 -16.47 2.62 14.40
N ILE A 466 -17.37 2.38 15.34
CA ILE A 466 -17.08 2.50 16.79
C ILE A 466 -16.01 1.47 17.20
N ALA A 467 -16.13 0.22 16.73
CA ALA A 467 -15.16 -0.83 17.01
C ALA A 467 -13.75 -0.46 16.48
N ILE A 468 -13.63 0.22 15.32
CA ILE A 468 -12.34 0.71 14.80
C ILE A 468 -11.68 1.64 15.81
N VAL A 469 -12.42 2.58 16.40
CA VAL A 469 -11.86 3.50 17.40
C VAL A 469 -11.34 2.71 18.62
N GLY A 470 -12.11 1.75 19.11
CA GLY A 470 -11.68 0.86 20.20
C GLY A 470 -10.44 0.03 19.84
N LEU A 471 -10.41 -0.55 18.65
CA LEU A 471 -9.27 -1.34 18.16
C LEU A 471 -8.01 -0.48 18.01
N VAL A 472 -8.11 0.77 17.56
CA VAL A 472 -6.97 1.70 17.50
C VAL A 472 -6.38 1.91 18.89
N VAL A 473 -7.21 2.13 19.91
CA VAL A 473 -6.75 2.28 21.30
C VAL A 473 -6.04 1.02 21.77
N VAL A 474 -6.65 -0.15 21.60
CA VAL A 474 -6.05 -1.45 21.99
C VAL A 474 -4.72 -1.68 21.27
N THR A 475 -4.66 -1.42 19.96
CA THR A 475 -3.43 -1.57 19.17
C THR A 475 -2.34 -0.63 19.69
N THR A 476 -2.66 0.63 19.96
CA THR A 476 -1.71 1.61 20.50
C THR A 476 -1.18 1.19 21.87
N MET A 477 -2.05 0.68 22.76
CA MET A 477 -1.65 0.14 24.05
C MET A 477 -0.71 -1.05 23.91
N TYR A 478 -1.02 -1.97 23.00
CA TYR A 478 -0.19 -3.16 22.77
C TYR A 478 1.19 -2.80 22.20
N LEU A 479 1.27 -1.89 21.22
CA LEU A 479 2.54 -1.41 20.68
C LEU A 479 3.38 -0.69 21.76
N THR A 480 2.73 0.07 22.66
CA THR A 480 3.40 0.68 23.81
C THR A 480 3.97 -0.37 24.76
N TYR A 481 3.23 -1.45 25.00
CA TYR A 481 3.71 -2.57 25.80
C TYR A 481 4.94 -3.22 25.15
N LEU A 482 4.92 -3.49 23.86
CA LEU A 482 6.05 -4.07 23.13
C LEU A 482 7.30 -3.17 23.17
N ASN A 483 7.12 -1.85 22.99
CA ASN A 483 8.23 -0.90 23.12
C ASN A 483 8.88 -0.93 24.54
N ARG A 484 8.06 -1.06 25.58
CA ARG A 484 8.56 -1.20 26.96
C ARG A 484 9.31 -2.52 27.16
N GLU A 485 8.82 -3.60 26.59
CA GLU A 485 9.47 -4.90 26.65
C GLU A 485 10.83 -4.90 25.93
N HIS A 486 10.89 -4.32 24.70
CA HIS A 486 12.14 -4.13 23.98
C HIS A 486 13.14 -3.25 24.75
N SER A 487 12.67 -2.18 25.38
CA SER A 487 13.48 -1.33 26.24
C SER A 487 14.09 -2.12 27.42
N ARG A 488 13.30 -2.99 28.08
CA ARG A 488 13.80 -3.87 29.15
C ARG A 488 14.85 -4.85 28.65
N ARG A 489 14.64 -5.50 27.49
CA ARG A 489 15.60 -6.42 26.89
C ARG A 489 16.92 -5.73 26.56
N ARG A 490 16.89 -4.50 26.02
CA ARG A 490 18.08 -3.70 25.74
C ARG A 490 18.86 -3.40 27.02
N VAL A 491 18.18 -2.95 28.08
CA VAL A 491 18.85 -2.70 29.37
C VAL A 491 19.52 -3.96 29.94
N MET A 492 18.84 -5.11 29.87
CA MET A 492 19.43 -6.39 30.26
C MET A 492 20.64 -6.80 29.42
N ALA A 493 20.68 -6.39 28.16
CA ALA A 493 21.81 -6.61 27.24
C ALA A 493 22.92 -5.54 27.37
N GLY A 494 22.81 -4.60 28.33
CA GLY A 494 23.78 -3.51 28.52
C GLY A 494 23.68 -2.39 27.46
N LYS A 495 22.58 -2.33 26.68
CA LYS A 495 22.33 -1.30 25.68
C LYS A 495 21.45 -0.18 26.25
N ASP A 496 21.38 0.95 25.55
CA ASP A 496 20.54 2.08 25.93
C ASP A 496 19.04 1.73 25.98
N ALA A 497 18.36 2.16 27.04
CA ALA A 497 16.93 1.91 27.23
C ALA A 497 16.07 2.56 26.14
N VAL A 498 16.47 3.75 25.69
CA VAL A 498 15.70 4.58 24.74
C VAL A 498 16.48 4.76 23.45
N ILE A 499 15.94 4.21 22.38
CA ILE A 499 16.45 4.41 21.01
C ILE A 499 15.49 5.41 20.32
N VAL A 500 16.07 6.39 19.64
CA VAL A 500 15.30 7.32 18.81
C VAL A 500 15.17 6.72 17.41
N ASP A 501 13.94 6.50 16.97
CA ASP A 501 13.67 6.08 15.59
C ASP A 501 13.78 7.26 14.62
N TYR A 502 14.96 7.45 14.06
CA TYR A 502 15.22 8.50 13.07
C TYR A 502 14.50 8.28 11.72
N SER A 503 13.91 7.10 11.49
CA SER A 503 13.20 6.81 10.22
C SER A 503 11.93 7.63 10.02
N LEU A 504 11.39 8.19 11.13
CA LEU A 504 10.18 9.03 11.12
C LEU A 504 10.47 10.51 10.84
N TYR A 505 11.74 10.92 10.94
CA TYR A 505 12.15 12.32 10.82
C TYR A 505 12.75 12.63 9.45
N SER A 506 12.75 13.89 9.04
CA SER A 506 13.53 14.33 7.88
C SER A 506 15.02 14.25 8.19
N PRO A 507 15.90 14.19 7.16
CA PRO A 507 17.35 14.22 7.39
C PRO A 507 17.79 15.41 8.24
N GLU A 508 17.21 16.59 7.97
CA GLU A 508 17.49 17.82 8.73
C GLU A 508 17.02 17.75 10.19
N GLU A 509 15.82 17.21 10.42
CA GLU A 509 15.29 17.02 11.78
C GLU A 509 16.08 15.95 12.54
N ALA A 510 16.43 14.86 11.88
CA ALA A 510 17.26 13.80 12.44
C ALA A 510 18.65 14.34 12.86
N ASP A 511 19.27 15.16 12.01
CA ASP A 511 20.57 15.78 12.31
C ASP A 511 20.46 16.82 13.45
N ARG A 512 19.39 17.60 13.52
CA ARG A 512 19.12 18.50 14.67
C ARG A 512 18.99 17.72 15.97
N LEU A 513 18.19 16.62 15.96
CA LEU A 513 17.99 15.76 17.11
C LEU A 513 19.31 15.07 17.56
N ARG A 514 20.14 14.65 16.61
CA ARG A 514 21.48 14.10 16.91
C ARG A 514 22.38 15.13 17.58
N ARG A 515 22.40 16.37 17.05
CA ARG A 515 23.20 17.47 17.61
C ARG A 515 22.73 17.87 19.00
N SER A 516 21.41 17.95 19.23
CA SER A 516 20.86 18.30 20.56
C SER A 516 21.24 17.26 21.62
N LYS A 517 21.18 15.96 21.28
CA LYS A 517 21.60 14.87 22.18
C LYS A 517 23.11 14.85 22.45
N ALA A 518 23.92 15.17 21.44
CA ALA A 518 25.35 15.30 21.62
C ALA A 518 25.73 16.46 22.57
N THR A 519 24.90 17.50 22.64
CA THR A 519 25.11 18.67 23.54
C THR A 519 24.66 18.38 24.98
N GLU A 520 23.73 17.42 25.20
CA GLU A 520 23.23 17.04 26.52
C GLU A 520 24.17 16.09 27.32
N GLY A 521 25.42 15.89 26.88
CA GLY A 521 26.47 15.22 27.69
C GLY A 521 26.37 13.69 27.78
N GLN A 522 25.57 13.03 26.98
CA GLN A 522 25.68 11.59 26.79
C GLN A 522 26.95 11.30 25.96
N HIS A 523 27.87 10.55 26.53
CA HIS A 523 29.17 10.25 25.95
C HIS A 523 29.13 9.97 24.45
N ILE A 524 29.84 10.80 23.69
CA ILE A 524 29.85 10.86 22.21
C ILE A 524 30.38 9.56 21.57
N GLU A 525 31.15 8.76 22.28
CA GLU A 525 31.62 7.46 21.79
C GLU A 525 30.49 6.45 21.58
N ASN A 526 29.49 6.44 22.47
CA ASN A 526 28.31 5.56 22.28
C ASN A 526 27.26 6.16 21.33
N ALA A 527 27.24 7.48 21.08
CA ALA A 527 26.30 8.12 20.16
C ALA A 527 26.64 7.86 18.68
N ARG A 528 27.87 7.50 18.36
CA ARG A 528 28.25 7.00 17.03
C ARG A 528 27.82 5.54 16.82
N ASP A 529 27.84 4.71 17.86
CA ASP A 529 27.48 3.29 17.84
C ASP A 529 26.02 3.00 18.24
N ALA A 530 25.38 3.88 19.01
CA ALA A 530 23.95 3.79 19.34
C ALA A 530 23.03 4.16 18.17
N THR A 531 23.58 4.30 16.99
CA THR A 531 22.78 4.39 15.78
C THR A 531 22.34 2.98 15.40
N VAL A 532 21.17 2.63 15.84
CA VAL A 532 20.18 1.84 15.15
C VAL A 532 20.70 1.33 13.78
N GLY A 533 21.10 0.07 13.70
CA GLY A 533 21.41 -0.47 12.41
C GLY A 533 22.37 -1.63 12.30
N ASP A 534 22.87 -2.21 13.36
CA ASP A 534 23.73 -3.40 13.28
C ASP A 534 22.98 -4.58 12.64
N HIS A 535 21.66 -4.64 12.85
CA HIS A 535 20.76 -5.66 12.31
C HIS A 535 19.88 -5.15 11.14
N ALA A 536 20.18 -3.98 10.56
CA ALA A 536 19.34 -3.37 9.53
C ALA A 536 19.24 -4.20 8.25
N PHE A 537 20.24 -5.02 7.96
CA PHE A 537 20.29 -5.90 6.80
C PHE A 537 20.04 -7.38 7.12
N ASP A 538 19.87 -7.71 8.40
CA ASP A 538 19.49 -9.05 8.81
C ASP A 538 17.98 -9.24 8.56
N ASP A 539 17.60 -10.42 8.06
CA ASP A 539 16.20 -10.79 7.92
C ASP A 539 15.64 -11.22 9.29
N MET A 540 15.69 -10.29 10.26
CA MET A 540 15.14 -10.48 11.61
C MET A 540 13.72 -9.94 11.69
N THR A 541 12.89 -10.61 12.50
CA THR A 541 11.54 -10.12 12.77
C THR A 541 11.54 -8.99 13.79
N ASP A 542 10.50 -8.19 13.78
CA ASP A 542 10.29 -7.08 14.72
C ASP A 542 10.21 -7.51 16.20
N LEU A 543 9.83 -8.75 16.49
CA LEU A 543 9.77 -9.28 17.86
C LEU A 543 11.13 -9.78 18.37
N VAL A 544 12.01 -10.21 17.47
CA VAL A 544 13.36 -10.72 17.78
C VAL A 544 14.35 -9.58 17.82
N ASN A 545 14.24 -8.60 16.94
CA ASN A 545 15.13 -7.45 16.88
C ASN A 545 14.82 -6.47 18.03
N ASP A 546 15.65 -6.43 19.05
CA ASP A 546 15.52 -5.55 20.22
C ASP A 546 15.73 -4.05 19.89
N GLU A 547 16.36 -3.74 18.75
CA GLU A 547 16.54 -2.37 18.25
C GLU A 547 15.32 -1.86 17.49
N PHE A 548 14.35 -2.73 17.18
CA PHE A 548 13.14 -2.32 16.46
C PHE A 548 12.25 -1.47 17.37
N VAL A 549 11.82 -0.30 16.86
CA VAL A 549 10.92 0.62 17.55
C VAL A 549 9.54 0.59 16.88
N PHE A 550 8.52 0.25 17.65
CA PHE A 550 7.13 0.28 17.17
C PHE A 550 6.60 1.70 17.16
N VAL A 551 5.94 2.08 16.04
CA VAL A 551 5.41 3.43 15.78
C VAL A 551 3.88 3.46 15.89
N PHE A 552 3.34 4.64 16.31
CA PHE A 552 1.92 4.84 16.63
C PHE A 552 1.12 5.55 15.53
#